data_affb0071c102b17e99bf98f89963ae04
#
_entry.id   affb0071c102b17e99bf98f89963ae04
#
_cell.length_a   1.000
_cell.length_b   1.000
_cell.length_c   1.000
_cell.angle_alpha   90.00
_cell.angle_beta   90.00
_cell.angle_gamma   90.00
#
_symmetry.space_group_name_H-M   'P 1'
#
loop_
_entity.id
_entity.type
_entity.pdbx_description
1 polymer ?
#
loop_
_entity_poly.entity_id
_entity_poly.type
_entity_poly.pdbx_seq_one_letter_code
_entity_poly.pdbx_strand_id
1 'polypeptide(L)'
;AVVICPVKVPGGGIYLGDMHAMQGDGEIAGHTTDVAGIVQLQVSVIKKANLEGPIILPNIEDLPYAAKPFTKAEKKVARDLAEEFGVKSIEDSFPVSIVGTGANLNAATDNALERGAKLFGLTVEEVKNRATISGSIEIGRHPGVVTVTMLVPKSLLKEARLYKQVKKQYD
;
A
#
# COMPACT_ATOMS: atom_id res chain seq x y z
N ALA A 1 -5.48 7.94 5.96
CA ALA A 1 -4.51 7.25 5.10
C ALA A 1 -3.16 7.97 5.11
N VAL A 2 -2.07 7.28 4.78
CA VAL A 2 -0.75 7.85 4.57
C VAL A 2 -0.34 7.63 3.11
N VAL A 3 0.14 8.68 2.44
CA VAL A 3 0.69 8.59 1.08
C VAL A 3 2.19 8.85 1.15
N ILE A 4 2.99 7.95 0.58
CA ILE A 4 4.44 8.04 0.54
C ILE A 4 4.87 8.16 -0.92
N CYS A 5 5.34 9.34 -1.31
CA CYS A 5 5.75 9.62 -2.68
C CYS A 5 7.27 9.75 -2.83
N PRO A 6 7.85 9.27 -3.93
CA PRO A 6 9.26 9.56 -4.23
C PRO A 6 9.43 11.05 -4.56
N VAL A 7 10.49 11.66 -4.03
CA VAL A 7 10.92 13.00 -4.45
C VAL A 7 11.80 12.86 -5.69
N LYS A 8 11.31 13.29 -6.84
CA LYS A 8 11.98 13.11 -8.14
C LYS A 8 12.88 14.30 -8.52
N VAL A 9 12.63 15.46 -7.94
CA VAL A 9 13.36 16.70 -8.26
C VAL A 9 13.79 17.42 -6.99
N PRO A 10 14.94 18.11 -6.99
CA PRO A 10 15.35 18.97 -5.88
C PRO A 10 14.30 20.05 -5.62
N GLY A 11 13.98 20.29 -4.35
CA GLY A 11 12.98 21.29 -3.97
C GLY A 11 11.53 20.90 -4.30
N GLY A 12 11.24 19.60 -4.47
CA GLY A 12 9.89 19.13 -4.79
C GLY A 12 8.83 19.67 -3.82
N GLY A 13 7.68 20.06 -4.37
CA GLY A 13 6.54 20.62 -3.64
C GLY A 13 5.41 19.62 -3.41
N ILE A 14 4.48 19.96 -2.52
CA ILE A 14 3.22 19.25 -2.31
C ILE A 14 2.09 20.16 -2.77
N TYR A 15 1.24 19.63 -3.62
CA TYR A 15 0.04 20.30 -4.11
C TYR A 15 -1.17 19.45 -3.78
N LEU A 16 -2.25 20.10 -3.36
CA LEU A 16 -3.52 19.48 -3.03
C LEU A 16 -4.63 20.31 -3.62
N GLY A 17 -5.65 19.64 -4.13
CA GLY A 17 -6.83 20.28 -4.70
C GLY A 17 -7.89 19.25 -5.04
N ASP A 18 -9.00 19.69 -5.62
CA ASP A 18 -10.03 18.83 -6.17
C ASP A 18 -10.69 17.92 -5.13
N MET A 19 -11.33 18.54 -4.14
CA MET A 19 -11.99 17.82 -3.06
C MET A 19 -13.37 17.35 -3.47
N HIS A 20 -13.65 16.07 -3.26
CA HIS A 20 -14.92 15.44 -3.58
C HIS A 20 -15.64 14.94 -2.32
N ALA A 21 -16.96 15.17 -2.23
CA ALA A 21 -17.78 14.71 -1.12
C ALA A 21 -18.18 13.25 -1.26
N MET A 22 -18.47 12.82 -2.49
CA MET A 22 -18.89 11.46 -2.82
C MET A 22 -18.21 11.02 -4.11
N GLN A 23 -17.60 9.85 -4.07
CA GLN A 23 -16.89 9.28 -5.21
C GLN A 23 -16.94 7.77 -5.16
N GLY A 24 -17.33 7.13 -6.25
CA GLY A 24 -17.11 5.69 -6.43
C GLY A 24 -15.65 5.40 -6.78
N ASP A 25 -15.20 4.17 -6.54
CA ASP A 25 -13.83 3.75 -6.79
C ASP A 25 -13.38 4.04 -8.21
N GLY A 26 -12.24 4.70 -8.33
CA GLY A 26 -11.62 5.05 -9.59
C GLY A 26 -12.25 6.23 -10.33
N GLU A 27 -13.35 6.83 -9.84
CA GLU A 27 -14.01 7.98 -10.48
C GLU A 27 -14.25 7.77 -11.98
N ILE A 28 -14.78 6.61 -12.35
CA ILE A 28 -14.82 6.14 -13.75
C ILE A 28 -15.56 7.09 -14.68
N ALA A 29 -16.62 7.72 -14.21
CA ALA A 29 -17.40 8.67 -15.02
C ALA A 29 -16.71 10.03 -15.21
N GLY A 30 -15.71 10.33 -14.40
CA GLY A 30 -14.92 11.55 -14.52
C GLY A 30 -15.56 12.80 -13.95
N HIS A 31 -16.56 12.67 -13.11
CA HIS A 31 -17.17 13.77 -12.36
C HIS A 31 -17.76 13.24 -11.04
N THR A 32 -17.71 14.08 -10.04
CA THR A 32 -18.16 13.79 -8.68
C THR A 32 -18.90 15.02 -8.11
N THR A 33 -19.18 14.99 -6.82
CA THR A 33 -19.70 16.15 -6.11
C THR A 33 -18.54 16.95 -5.53
N ASP A 34 -18.17 18.04 -6.18
CA ASP A 34 -17.10 18.92 -5.75
C ASP A 34 -17.52 19.71 -4.51
N VAL A 35 -16.60 19.85 -3.57
CA VAL A 35 -16.81 20.57 -2.30
C VAL A 35 -15.63 21.41 -1.93
N ALA A 36 -15.89 22.50 -1.17
CA ALA A 36 -14.85 23.23 -0.48
C ALA A 36 -14.60 22.62 0.90
N GLY A 37 -13.37 22.68 1.38
CA GLY A 37 -13.03 22.15 2.69
C GLY A 37 -11.65 22.61 3.17
N ILE A 38 -11.31 22.23 4.39
CA ILE A 38 -10.00 22.47 5.01
C ILE A 38 -9.28 21.14 5.09
N VAL A 39 -8.07 21.08 4.50
CA VAL A 39 -7.21 19.90 4.57
C VAL A 39 -6.09 20.14 5.55
N GLN A 40 -5.96 19.27 6.54
CA GLN A 40 -4.83 19.28 7.46
C GLN A 40 -3.83 18.19 7.06
N LEU A 41 -2.58 18.59 6.83
CA LEU A 41 -1.50 17.68 6.46
C LEU A 41 -0.44 17.60 7.53
N GLN A 42 0.08 16.40 7.74
CA GLN A 42 1.33 16.17 8.45
C GLN A 42 2.38 15.66 7.47
N VAL A 43 3.42 16.43 7.22
CA VAL A 43 4.47 16.09 6.26
C VAL A 43 5.73 15.63 6.98
N SER A 44 6.35 14.57 6.49
CA SER A 44 7.66 14.10 6.95
C SER A 44 8.50 13.57 5.79
N VAL A 45 9.81 13.53 5.96
CA VAL A 45 10.75 13.05 4.94
C VAL A 45 11.35 11.72 5.38
N ILE A 46 11.27 10.71 4.50
CA ILE A 46 11.94 9.42 4.66
C ILE A 46 13.21 9.45 3.80
N LYS A 47 14.37 9.49 4.46
CA LYS A 47 15.65 9.52 3.74
C LYS A 47 16.06 8.13 3.26
N LYS A 48 16.60 8.07 2.05
CA LYS A 48 17.15 6.84 1.44
C LYS A 48 16.13 5.71 1.26
N ALA A 49 14.83 6.02 1.17
CA ALA A 49 13.85 5.08 0.66
C ALA A 49 13.98 5.00 -0.86
N ASN A 50 14.09 3.78 -1.40
CA ASN A 50 14.27 3.59 -2.85
C ASN A 50 12.91 3.36 -3.52
N LEU A 51 12.09 4.42 -3.55
CA LEU A 51 10.75 4.39 -4.13
C LEU A 51 10.79 4.81 -5.61
N GLU A 52 10.21 4.01 -6.47
CA GLU A 52 10.01 4.35 -7.89
C GLU A 52 8.65 5.00 -8.16
N GLY A 53 7.66 4.70 -7.35
CA GLY A 53 6.31 5.23 -7.43
C GLY A 53 5.68 5.42 -6.06
N PRO A 54 4.47 5.96 -6.00
CA PRO A 54 3.74 6.15 -4.76
C PRO A 54 3.40 4.83 -4.06
N ILE A 55 3.33 4.89 -2.73
CA ILE A 55 2.78 3.86 -1.86
C ILE A 55 1.67 4.52 -1.04
N ILE A 56 0.60 3.77 -0.82
CA ILE A 56 -0.51 4.17 0.04
C ILE A 56 -0.58 3.21 1.21
N LEU A 57 -0.80 3.75 2.41
CA LEU A 57 -1.17 3.00 3.60
C LEU A 57 -2.62 3.41 3.93
N PRO A 58 -3.61 2.64 3.48
CA PRO A 58 -5.02 2.93 3.74
C PRO A 58 -5.34 2.93 5.25
N ASN A 59 -6.47 3.49 5.64
CA ASN A 59 -6.98 3.24 6.98
C ASN A 59 -7.43 1.78 7.12
N ILE A 60 -7.50 1.28 8.34
CA ILE A 60 -7.84 -0.15 8.59
C ILE A 60 -9.24 -0.50 8.05
N GLU A 61 -10.18 0.42 8.15
CA GLU A 61 -11.54 0.26 7.63
C GLU A 61 -11.60 0.10 6.11
N ASP A 62 -10.69 0.75 5.39
CA ASP A 62 -10.62 0.76 3.93
C ASP A 62 -9.83 -0.43 3.35
N LEU A 63 -9.20 -1.23 4.22
CA LEU A 63 -8.42 -2.38 3.78
C LEU A 63 -9.30 -3.56 3.36
N PRO A 64 -8.91 -4.34 2.33
CA PRO A 64 -9.49 -5.63 2.05
C PRO A 64 -9.46 -6.52 3.29
N TYR A 65 -10.49 -7.32 3.49
CA TYR A 65 -10.62 -8.15 4.70
C TYR A 65 -9.36 -9.00 4.97
N ALA A 66 -8.84 -9.67 3.95
CA ALA A 66 -7.66 -10.52 4.08
C ALA A 66 -6.34 -9.75 4.30
N ALA A 67 -6.31 -8.44 4.05
CA ALA A 67 -5.14 -7.59 4.25
C ALA A 67 -5.15 -6.85 5.61
N LYS A 68 -6.22 -6.97 6.39
CA LYS A 68 -6.29 -6.31 7.71
C LYS A 68 -5.23 -6.86 8.65
N PRO A 69 -4.54 -6.01 9.43
CA PRO A 69 -3.60 -6.46 10.43
C PRO A 69 -4.28 -7.36 11.45
N PHE A 70 -3.62 -8.44 11.85
CA PHE A 70 -4.14 -9.33 12.88
C PHE A 70 -4.32 -8.60 14.22
N THR A 71 -5.46 -8.80 14.83
CA THR A 71 -5.74 -8.42 16.21
C THR A 71 -4.83 -9.19 17.18
N LYS A 72 -4.74 -8.75 18.43
CA LYS A 72 -3.97 -9.47 19.46
C LYS A 72 -4.45 -10.91 19.65
N ALA A 73 -5.77 -11.15 19.55
CA ALA A 73 -6.35 -12.49 19.67
C ALA A 73 -5.96 -13.38 18.49
N GLU A 74 -6.06 -12.87 17.26
CA GLU A 74 -5.65 -13.60 16.04
C GLU A 74 -4.15 -13.90 16.03
N LYS A 75 -3.31 -12.95 16.46
CA LYS A 75 -1.87 -13.17 16.63
C LYS A 75 -1.56 -14.28 17.63
N LYS A 76 -2.37 -14.42 18.69
CA LYS A 76 -2.22 -15.52 19.64
C LYS A 76 -2.56 -16.86 18.98
N VAL A 77 -3.72 -16.97 18.35
CA VAL A 77 -4.15 -18.17 17.63
C VAL A 77 -3.12 -18.58 16.57
N ALA A 78 -2.63 -17.60 15.79
CA ALA A 78 -1.61 -17.88 14.78
C ALA A 78 -0.31 -18.43 15.36
N ARG A 79 0.12 -17.95 16.54
CA ARG A 79 1.31 -18.49 17.22
C ARG A 79 1.07 -19.89 17.79
N ASP A 80 -0.08 -20.12 18.39
CA ASP A 80 -0.45 -21.43 18.94
C ASP A 80 -0.47 -22.49 17.81
N LEU A 81 -1.04 -22.16 16.65
CA LEU A 81 -1.01 -22.99 15.45
C LEU A 81 0.42 -23.20 14.92
N ALA A 82 1.23 -22.15 14.87
CA ALA A 82 2.62 -22.27 14.42
C ALA A 82 3.41 -23.25 15.29
N GLU A 83 3.23 -23.18 16.61
CA GLU A 83 3.87 -24.11 17.56
C GLU A 83 3.41 -25.54 17.32
N GLU A 84 2.08 -25.76 17.17
CA GLU A 84 1.49 -27.06 16.87
C GLU A 84 2.07 -27.71 15.59
N PHE A 85 2.26 -26.91 14.54
CA PHE A 85 2.79 -27.39 13.25
C PHE A 85 4.31 -27.24 13.12
N GLY A 86 5.04 -26.96 14.17
CA GLY A 86 6.50 -26.88 14.20
C GLY A 86 7.09 -25.69 13.41
N VAL A 87 6.30 -24.66 13.17
CA VAL A 87 6.76 -23.41 12.55
C VAL A 87 7.50 -22.59 13.60
N LYS A 88 8.78 -22.35 13.37
CA LYS A 88 9.68 -21.73 14.37
C LYS A 88 9.30 -20.31 14.78
N SER A 89 8.73 -19.53 13.86
CA SER A 89 8.25 -18.18 14.16
C SER A 89 7.28 -17.70 13.10
N ILE A 90 6.29 -16.90 13.51
CA ILE A 90 5.46 -16.11 12.61
C ILE A 90 5.92 -14.66 12.71
N GLU A 91 6.25 -14.07 11.57
CA GLU A 91 6.63 -12.67 11.49
C GLU A 91 5.39 -11.80 11.29
N ASP A 92 5.28 -10.69 12.04
CA ASP A 92 4.24 -9.69 11.80
C ASP A 92 4.35 -9.17 10.36
N SER A 93 3.22 -9.12 9.68
CA SER A 93 3.08 -8.55 8.34
C SER A 93 2.07 -7.43 8.33
N PHE A 94 2.26 -6.46 7.46
CA PHE A 94 1.45 -5.24 7.41
C PHE A 94 1.04 -4.94 5.97
N PRO A 95 -0.16 -4.38 5.76
CA PRO A 95 -0.62 -4.03 4.43
C PRO A 95 0.16 -2.84 3.86
N VAL A 96 0.49 -2.95 2.59
CA VAL A 96 1.07 -1.89 1.79
C VAL A 96 0.42 -1.91 0.42
N SER A 97 -0.03 -0.75 -0.04
CA SER A 97 -0.65 -0.58 -1.35
C SER A 97 0.32 0.12 -2.29
N ILE A 98 0.68 -0.53 -3.38
CA ILE A 98 1.68 -0.07 -4.35
C ILE A 98 0.95 0.47 -5.56
N VAL A 99 1.22 1.71 -5.93
CA VAL A 99 0.62 2.34 -7.11
C VAL A 99 1.44 2.01 -8.35
N GLY A 100 0.77 1.42 -9.35
CA GLY A 100 1.31 1.19 -10.68
C GLY A 100 0.62 2.08 -11.72
N THR A 101 1.32 2.39 -12.77
CA THR A 101 0.83 3.22 -13.89
C THR A 101 1.22 2.59 -15.22
N GLY A 102 0.36 2.73 -16.23
CA GLY A 102 0.62 2.18 -17.56
C GLY A 102 -0.39 2.68 -18.59
N ALA A 103 -0.19 2.27 -19.84
CA ALA A 103 -1.07 2.64 -20.95
C ALA A 103 -2.46 1.96 -20.86
N ASN A 104 -2.55 0.89 -20.09
CA ASN A 104 -3.78 0.12 -19.87
C ASN A 104 -3.70 -0.60 -18.52
N LEU A 105 -4.78 -1.26 -18.14
CA LEU A 105 -4.91 -1.97 -16.87
C LEU A 105 -3.78 -3.01 -16.64
N ASN A 106 -3.48 -3.83 -17.63
CA ASN A 106 -2.46 -4.85 -17.51
C ASN A 106 -1.07 -4.24 -17.29
N ALA A 107 -0.70 -3.25 -18.11
CA ALA A 107 0.59 -2.55 -17.97
C ALA A 107 0.73 -1.84 -16.61
N ALA A 108 -0.36 -1.25 -16.10
CA ALA A 108 -0.37 -0.64 -14.78
C ALA A 108 -0.22 -1.67 -13.65
N THR A 109 -0.88 -2.83 -13.79
CA THR A 109 -0.76 -3.94 -12.84
C THR A 109 0.66 -4.48 -12.83
N ASP A 110 1.22 -4.78 -13.99
CA ASP A 110 2.60 -5.28 -14.10
C ASP A 110 3.60 -4.29 -13.49
N ASN A 111 3.41 -3.00 -13.75
CA ASN A 111 4.25 -1.95 -13.16
C ASN A 111 4.15 -1.87 -11.62
N ALA A 112 2.95 -2.06 -11.05
CA ALA A 112 2.79 -2.12 -9.58
C ALA A 112 3.52 -3.34 -9.00
N LEU A 113 3.40 -4.51 -9.64
CA LEU A 113 4.04 -5.76 -9.23
C LEU A 113 5.57 -5.63 -9.30
N GLU A 114 6.11 -5.09 -10.39
CA GLU A 114 7.54 -4.85 -10.57
C GLU A 114 8.10 -3.87 -9.53
N ARG A 115 7.38 -2.76 -9.26
CA ARG A 115 7.74 -1.80 -8.21
C ARG A 115 7.77 -2.46 -6.84
N GLY A 116 6.79 -3.31 -6.53
CA GLY A 116 6.75 -4.07 -5.28
C GLY A 116 7.92 -5.05 -5.17
N ALA A 117 8.19 -5.79 -6.23
CA ALA A 117 9.30 -6.74 -6.29
C ALA A 117 10.64 -6.03 -6.02
N LYS A 118 10.90 -4.94 -6.72
CA LYS A 118 12.12 -4.14 -6.57
C LYS A 118 12.26 -3.50 -5.20
N LEU A 119 11.16 -2.95 -4.65
CA LEU A 119 11.18 -2.27 -3.36
C LEU A 119 11.49 -3.21 -2.20
N PHE A 120 10.95 -4.43 -2.24
CA PHE A 120 11.04 -5.40 -1.16
C PHE A 120 12.05 -6.53 -1.41
N GLY A 121 12.79 -6.50 -2.53
CA GLY A 121 13.74 -7.55 -2.89
C GLY A 121 13.08 -8.91 -3.14
N LEU A 122 11.87 -8.90 -3.67
CA LEU A 122 11.07 -10.07 -4.02
C LEU A 122 11.10 -10.32 -5.53
N THR A 123 10.68 -11.50 -5.95
CA THR A 123 10.31 -11.75 -7.36
C THR A 123 8.90 -11.23 -7.64
N VAL A 124 8.58 -11.01 -8.91
CA VAL A 124 7.22 -10.60 -9.32
C VAL A 124 6.19 -11.67 -8.94
N GLU A 125 6.55 -12.95 -9.05
CA GLU A 125 5.71 -14.08 -8.67
C GLU A 125 5.41 -14.11 -7.18
N GLU A 126 6.38 -13.79 -6.33
CA GLU A 126 6.15 -13.66 -4.89
C GLU A 126 5.21 -12.51 -4.55
N VAL A 127 5.32 -11.38 -5.25
CA VAL A 127 4.39 -10.24 -5.09
C VAL A 127 2.98 -10.65 -5.55
N LYS A 128 2.85 -11.31 -6.69
CA LYS A 128 1.57 -11.86 -7.18
C LYS A 128 0.92 -12.80 -6.16
N ASN A 129 1.68 -13.73 -5.61
CA ASN A 129 1.18 -14.67 -4.62
C ASN A 129 0.69 -13.95 -3.36
N ARG A 130 1.44 -12.99 -2.85
CA ARG A 130 1.03 -12.18 -1.68
C ARG A 130 -0.24 -11.39 -1.94
N ALA A 131 -0.33 -10.70 -3.08
CA ALA A 131 -1.52 -9.96 -3.48
C ALA A 131 -2.74 -10.88 -3.68
N THR A 132 -2.54 -12.09 -4.22
CA THR A 132 -3.61 -13.07 -4.44
C THR A 132 -4.17 -13.62 -3.12
N ILE A 133 -3.30 -13.88 -2.14
CA ILE A 133 -3.70 -14.51 -0.86
C ILE A 133 -4.30 -13.48 0.10
N SER A 134 -3.73 -12.30 0.19
CA SER A 134 -4.06 -11.34 1.25
C SER A 134 -4.34 -9.93 0.76
N GLY A 135 -4.42 -9.71 -0.54
CA GLY A 135 -4.51 -8.37 -1.08
C GLY A 135 -5.71 -8.11 -1.94
N SER A 136 -5.59 -7.07 -2.72
CA SER A 136 -6.55 -6.66 -3.73
C SER A 136 -5.86 -5.86 -4.84
N ILE A 137 -6.59 -5.69 -5.92
CA ILE A 137 -6.24 -4.76 -6.99
C ILE A 137 -7.38 -3.75 -7.10
N GLU A 138 -7.07 -2.49 -6.92
CA GLU A 138 -7.99 -1.38 -7.10
C GLU A 138 -7.64 -0.63 -8.38
N ILE A 139 -8.67 -0.30 -9.16
CA ILE A 139 -8.52 0.32 -10.48
C ILE A 139 -8.82 1.80 -10.36
N GLY A 140 -7.85 2.63 -10.73
CA GLY A 140 -8.06 4.05 -10.93
C GLY A 140 -8.62 4.37 -12.33
N ARG A 141 -8.99 5.62 -12.52
CA ARG A 141 -9.45 6.10 -13.80
C ARG A 141 -8.32 6.09 -14.84
N HIS A 142 -8.71 6.06 -16.10
CA HIS A 142 -7.89 6.14 -17.32
C HIS A 142 -6.55 6.86 -17.29
N PRO A 143 -5.61 6.45 -18.13
CA PRO A 143 -5.59 5.27 -18.99
C PRO A 143 -5.16 4.01 -18.28
N GLY A 144 -4.58 4.11 -17.12
CA GLY A 144 -4.18 2.97 -16.31
C GLY A 144 -3.45 3.41 -15.06
N VAL A 145 -4.18 3.48 -13.96
CA VAL A 145 -3.63 3.53 -12.62
C VAL A 145 -4.21 2.37 -11.84
N VAL A 146 -3.35 1.60 -11.21
CA VAL A 146 -3.73 0.45 -10.39
C VAL A 146 -3.05 0.56 -9.04
N THR A 147 -3.76 0.19 -8.01
CA THR A 147 -3.20 0.02 -6.67
C THR A 147 -3.24 -1.46 -6.30
N VAL A 148 -2.09 -2.06 -6.07
CA VAL A 148 -1.95 -3.44 -5.62
C VAL A 148 -1.63 -3.47 -4.14
N THR A 149 -2.53 -4.03 -3.33
CA THR A 149 -2.35 -4.20 -1.89
C THR A 149 -1.83 -5.61 -1.60
N MET A 150 -0.85 -5.71 -0.70
CA MET A 150 -0.34 -6.99 -0.20
C MET A 150 0.15 -6.86 1.25
N LEU A 151 0.23 -7.99 1.96
CA LEU A 151 0.90 -8.06 3.27
C LEU A 151 2.40 -8.19 3.09
N VAL A 152 3.15 -7.30 3.75
CA VAL A 152 4.61 -7.24 3.71
C VAL A 152 5.17 -7.55 5.10
N PRO A 153 6.09 -8.52 5.23
CA PRO A 153 6.76 -8.83 6.48
C PRO A 153 7.54 -7.64 7.05
N LYS A 154 7.56 -7.55 8.35
CA LYS A 154 8.29 -6.52 9.11
C LYS A 154 9.77 -6.41 8.73
N SER A 155 10.44 -7.53 8.44
CA SER A 155 11.83 -7.56 7.99
C SER A 155 12.01 -6.77 6.70
N LEU A 156 11.22 -7.07 5.67
CA LEU A 156 11.25 -6.38 4.38
C LEU A 156 10.88 -4.89 4.50
N LEU A 157 9.93 -4.56 5.37
CA LEU A 157 9.60 -3.16 5.65
C LEU A 157 10.75 -2.39 6.31
N LYS A 158 11.56 -3.05 7.14
CA LYS A 158 12.76 -2.44 7.73
C LYS A 158 13.84 -2.21 6.68
N GLU A 159 14.09 -3.17 5.81
CA GLU A 159 15.05 -3.06 4.70
C GLU A 159 14.65 -1.92 3.74
N ALA A 160 13.37 -1.83 3.40
CA ALA A 160 12.80 -0.75 2.60
C ALA A 160 12.72 0.61 3.34
N ARG A 161 13.05 0.67 4.64
CA ARG A 161 12.97 1.86 5.50
C ARG A 161 11.55 2.43 5.70
N LEU A 162 10.56 1.60 5.54
CA LEU A 162 9.15 1.96 5.65
C LEU A 162 8.50 1.53 6.98
N TYR A 163 9.16 0.66 7.73
CA TYR A 163 8.56 0.04 8.92
C TYR A 163 8.05 1.06 9.96
N LYS A 164 8.75 2.17 10.16
CA LYS A 164 8.34 3.20 11.13
C LYS A 164 6.98 3.82 10.77
N GLN A 165 6.76 4.12 9.50
CA GLN A 165 5.53 4.72 8.99
C GLN A 165 4.38 3.72 9.02
N VAL A 166 4.65 2.51 8.53
CA VAL A 166 3.67 1.42 8.52
C VAL A 166 3.23 1.05 9.93
N LYS A 167 4.18 0.94 10.85
CA LYS A 167 3.87 0.68 12.26
C LYS A 167 3.01 1.79 12.87
N LYS A 168 3.33 3.06 12.60
CA LYS A 168 2.55 4.20 13.11
C LYS A 168 1.11 4.19 12.58
N GLN A 169 0.89 3.68 11.36
CA GLN A 169 -0.43 3.62 10.74
C GLN A 169 -1.29 2.47 11.31
N TYR A 170 -0.69 1.33 11.68
CA TYR A 170 -1.43 0.10 11.96
C TYR A 170 -1.26 -0.47 13.39
N ASP A 171 -0.43 0.09 14.24
CA ASP A 171 -0.32 -0.19 15.68
C ASP A 171 -1.05 0.90 16.49
#